data_5ae180c6a650728d70ffaaed7887069b
#
_entry.id   5ae180c6a650728d70ffaaed7887069b
#
_cell.length_a   1.000
_cell.length_b   1.000
_cell.length_c   1.000
_cell.angle_alpha   90.00
_cell.angle_beta   90.00
_cell.angle_gamma   90.00
#
_symmetry.space_group_name_H-M   'P 1'
#
loop_
_entity.id
_entity.type
_entity.pdbx_description
1 polymer ?
#
loop_
_entity_poly.entity_id
_entity_poly.type
_entity_poly.pdbx_seq_one_letter_code
_entity_poly.pdbx_strand_id
1 'polypeptide(L)'
;NVVDALWALQEVGDSAGAEAKARQRGEDLLDRLDEIRLALLDGRLSANVLHRLSDLAAKKRGQVRDPKLAEILDEIELRAAVELAKLTR
;
A
#
# COMPACT_ATOMS: atom_id res chain seq x y z
N ASN A 1 5.04 11.90 0.47
CA ASN A 1 4.63 11.52 1.80
C ASN A 1 3.57 10.40 1.75
N VAL A 2 3.08 9.97 2.91
CA VAL A 2 2.15 8.84 2.98
C VAL A 2 0.80 9.14 2.30
N VAL A 3 0.37 10.38 2.25
CA VAL A 3 -0.89 10.76 1.58
C VAL A 3 -0.78 10.54 0.07
N ASP A 4 0.33 10.93 -0.53
CA ASP A 4 0.58 10.69 -1.96
C ASP A 4 0.66 9.19 -2.23
N ALA A 5 1.27 8.43 -1.33
CA ALA A 5 1.37 6.99 -1.45
C ALA A 5 -0.01 6.32 -1.35
N LEU A 6 -0.91 6.83 -0.52
CA LEU A 6 -2.29 6.35 -0.44
C LEU A 6 -3.03 6.54 -1.76
N TRP A 7 -2.86 7.69 -2.42
CA TRP A 7 -3.45 7.92 -3.74
C TRP A 7 -2.95 6.92 -4.76
N ALA A 8 -1.63 6.66 -4.77
CA ALA A 8 -1.04 5.67 -5.67
C ALA A 8 -1.61 4.27 -5.39
N LEU A 9 -1.81 3.92 -4.13
CA LEU A 9 -2.38 2.63 -3.75
C LEU A 9 -3.83 2.50 -4.23
N GLN A 10 -4.61 3.59 -4.19
CA GLN A 10 -5.99 3.58 -4.68
C GLN A 10 -6.07 3.32 -6.19
N GLU A 11 -5.05 3.72 -6.94
CA GLU A 11 -5.01 3.56 -8.39
C GLU A 11 -4.57 2.16 -8.84
N VAL A 12 -4.09 1.32 -7.93
CA VAL A 12 -3.69 -0.05 -8.25
C VAL A 12 -4.90 -0.81 -8.80
N GLY A 13 -4.71 -1.46 -9.95
CA GLY A 13 -5.75 -2.23 -10.60
C GLY A 13 -6.60 -1.46 -11.60
N ASP A 14 -6.56 -0.12 -11.58
CA ASP A 14 -7.32 0.73 -12.52
C ASP A 14 -6.55 1.02 -13.80
N SER A 15 -5.33 0.54 -13.92
CA SER A 15 -4.43 0.86 -15.02
C SER A 15 -4.54 -0.14 -16.17
N ALA A 16 -5.74 -0.38 -16.67
CA ALA A 16 -5.92 -1.09 -17.94
C ALA A 16 -5.63 -0.10 -19.07
N GLY A 17 -4.37 0.04 -19.45
CA GLY A 17 -4.03 1.01 -20.47
C GLY A 17 -2.74 0.68 -21.19
N ALA A 18 -2.07 1.63 -21.76
CA ALA A 18 -0.86 1.43 -22.56
C ALA A 18 0.28 0.81 -21.72
N GLU A 19 0.86 -0.27 -22.23
CA GLU A 19 1.89 -1.07 -21.54
C GLU A 19 3.11 -0.24 -21.09
N ALA A 20 3.54 0.73 -21.89
CA ALA A 20 4.70 1.55 -21.56
C ALA A 20 4.42 2.48 -20.37
N LYS A 21 3.23 3.08 -20.34
CA LYS A 21 2.79 3.89 -19.21
C LYS A 21 2.54 3.03 -17.97
N ALA A 22 2.08 1.79 -18.17
CA ALA A 22 1.85 0.86 -17.09
C ALA A 22 3.16 0.47 -16.39
N ARG A 23 4.25 0.29 -17.14
CA ARG A 23 5.57 0.00 -16.56
C ARG A 23 6.10 1.14 -15.71
N GLN A 24 6.03 2.36 -16.24
CA GLN A 24 6.50 3.54 -15.52
C GLN A 24 5.67 3.78 -14.27
N ARG A 25 4.35 3.60 -14.37
CA ARG A 25 3.45 3.67 -13.21
C ARG A 25 3.73 2.56 -12.22
N GLY A 26 4.11 1.37 -12.70
CA GLY A 26 4.47 0.25 -11.85
C GLY A 26 5.70 0.53 -11.00
N GLU A 27 6.73 1.13 -11.58
CA GLU A 27 7.94 1.52 -10.84
C GLU A 27 7.63 2.62 -9.83
N ASP A 28 6.86 3.63 -10.23
CA ASP A 28 6.43 4.70 -9.33
C ASP A 28 5.57 4.14 -8.21
N LEU A 29 4.70 3.18 -8.52
CA LEU A 29 3.86 2.53 -7.52
C LEU A 29 4.70 1.79 -6.49
N LEU A 30 5.71 1.02 -6.93
CA LEU A 30 6.59 0.31 -6.00
C LEU A 30 7.32 1.28 -5.07
N ASP A 31 7.79 2.42 -5.59
CA ASP A 31 8.42 3.44 -4.77
C ASP A 31 7.45 4.01 -3.73
N ARG A 32 6.19 4.25 -4.11
CA ARG A 32 5.17 4.74 -3.19
C ARG A 32 4.82 3.70 -2.12
N LEU A 33 4.76 2.44 -2.49
CA LEU A 33 4.52 1.37 -1.53
C LEU A 33 5.70 1.24 -0.56
N ASP A 34 6.93 1.43 -1.01
CA ASP A 34 8.08 1.46 -0.13
C ASP A 34 8.01 2.62 0.87
N GLU A 35 7.54 3.79 0.44
CA GLU A 35 7.30 4.91 1.36
C GLU A 35 6.31 4.53 2.46
N ILE A 36 5.24 3.80 2.10
CA ILE A 36 4.26 3.32 3.08
C ILE A 36 4.92 2.35 4.05
N ARG A 37 5.73 1.42 3.55
CA ARG A 37 6.43 0.44 4.40
C ARG A 37 7.35 1.14 5.40
N LEU A 38 8.09 2.15 4.95
CA LEU A 38 8.97 2.92 5.82
C LEU A 38 8.17 3.71 6.87
N ALA A 39 7.05 4.31 6.48
CA ALA A 39 6.19 5.02 7.40
C ALA A 39 5.60 4.09 8.47
N LEU A 40 5.21 2.87 8.09
CA LEU A 40 4.74 1.86 9.03
C LEU A 40 5.83 1.45 10.02
N LEU A 41 7.07 1.28 9.54
CA LEU A 41 8.20 0.93 10.40
C LEU A 41 8.54 2.05 11.37
N ASP A 42 8.31 3.30 10.98
CA ASP A 42 8.53 4.45 11.86
C ASP A 42 7.55 4.51 13.04
N GLY A 43 6.39 3.91 12.90
CA GLY A 43 5.43 3.75 13.99
C GLY A 43 4.69 5.02 14.40
N ARG A 44 4.63 6.04 13.55
CA ARG A 44 4.01 7.34 13.86
C ARG A 44 2.67 7.58 13.20
N LEU A 45 2.14 6.58 12.49
CA LEU A 45 0.88 6.74 11.79
C LEU A 45 -0.31 6.71 12.76
N SER A 46 -1.31 7.55 12.50
CA SER A 46 -2.54 7.56 13.29
C SER A 46 -3.37 6.31 13.04
N ALA A 47 -4.26 6.00 13.98
CA ALA A 47 -5.19 4.88 13.83
C ALA A 47 -6.01 4.99 12.55
N ASN A 48 -6.49 6.19 12.22
CA ASN A 48 -7.28 6.41 10.99
C ASN A 48 -6.50 6.06 9.74
N VAL A 49 -5.23 6.47 9.66
CA VAL A 49 -4.38 6.16 8.52
C VAL A 49 -4.10 4.66 8.46
N LEU A 50 -3.82 4.04 9.61
CA LEU A 50 -3.56 2.60 9.67
C LEU A 50 -4.76 1.78 9.22
N HIS A 51 -5.98 2.13 9.64
CA HIS A 51 -7.20 1.47 9.20
C HIS A 51 -7.38 1.61 7.69
N ARG A 52 -7.15 2.81 7.17
CA ARG A 52 -7.27 3.07 5.74
C ARG A 52 -6.26 2.27 4.92
N LEU A 53 -5.01 2.19 5.39
CA LEU A 53 -3.98 1.38 4.74
C LEU A 53 -4.36 -0.10 4.74
N SER A 54 -4.82 -0.61 5.88
CA SER A 54 -5.22 -2.00 6.01
C SER A 54 -6.35 -2.34 5.04
N ASP A 55 -7.39 -1.52 5.01
CA ASP A 55 -8.55 -1.74 4.15
C ASP A 55 -8.19 -1.67 2.67
N LEU A 56 -7.40 -0.67 2.28
CA LEU A 56 -6.97 -0.52 0.89
C LEU A 56 -6.05 -1.66 0.46
N ALA A 57 -5.10 -2.04 1.30
CA ALA A 57 -4.17 -3.13 0.99
C ALA A 57 -4.94 -4.45 0.79
N ALA A 58 -5.88 -4.76 1.67
CA ALA A 58 -6.70 -5.95 1.55
C ALA A 58 -7.54 -5.94 0.26
N LYS A 59 -8.17 -4.81 -0.03
CA LYS A 59 -9.00 -4.65 -1.23
C LYS A 59 -8.17 -4.81 -2.50
N LYS A 60 -7.03 -4.11 -2.57
CA LYS A 60 -6.18 -4.15 -3.76
C LYS A 60 -5.47 -5.49 -3.92
N ARG A 61 -5.17 -6.16 -2.80
CA ARG A 61 -4.58 -7.50 -2.84
C ARG A 61 -5.44 -8.48 -3.64
N GLY A 62 -6.76 -8.39 -3.51
CA GLY A 62 -7.68 -9.22 -4.27
C GLY A 62 -7.74 -8.92 -5.77
N GLN A 63 -7.25 -7.76 -6.19
CA GLN A 63 -7.29 -7.31 -7.58
C GLN A 63 -5.95 -7.46 -8.31
N VAL A 64 -4.88 -7.76 -7.59
CA VAL A 64 -3.52 -7.78 -8.13
C VAL A 64 -3.10 -9.21 -8.45
N ARG A 65 -2.51 -9.42 -9.62
CA ARG A 65 -1.98 -10.72 -10.06
C ARG A 65 -0.47 -10.80 -10.02
N ASP A 66 0.22 -9.66 -10.02
CA ASP A 66 1.68 -9.62 -9.95
C ASP A 66 2.14 -10.14 -8.57
N PRO A 67 2.94 -11.21 -8.51
CA PRO A 67 3.35 -11.80 -7.23
C PRO A 67 4.14 -10.84 -6.33
N LYS A 68 4.99 -10.02 -6.92
CA LYS A 68 5.81 -9.07 -6.15
C LYS A 68 4.94 -7.99 -5.51
N LEU A 69 4.00 -7.45 -6.28
CA LEU A 69 3.06 -6.44 -5.78
C LEU A 69 2.15 -7.05 -4.72
N ALA A 70 1.68 -8.26 -4.94
CA ALA A 70 0.86 -8.99 -3.97
C ALA A 70 1.58 -9.18 -2.65
N GLU A 71 2.86 -9.55 -2.69
CA GLU A 71 3.69 -9.72 -1.50
C GLU A 71 3.82 -8.42 -0.71
N ILE A 72 4.05 -7.31 -1.39
CA ILE A 72 4.17 -5.99 -0.75
C ILE A 72 2.84 -5.59 -0.10
N LEU A 73 1.72 -5.81 -0.78
CA LEU A 73 0.41 -5.50 -0.23
C LEU A 73 0.10 -6.35 1.02
N ASP A 74 0.49 -7.62 1.01
CA ASP A 74 0.35 -8.49 2.16
C ASP A 74 1.18 -7.99 3.35
N GLU A 75 2.41 -7.53 3.10
CA GLU A 75 3.27 -6.96 4.14
C GLU A 75 2.66 -5.68 4.72
N ILE A 76 2.12 -4.82 3.88
CA ILE A 76 1.49 -3.56 4.32
C ILE A 76 0.29 -3.87 5.22
N GLU A 77 -0.56 -4.78 4.79
CA GLU A 77 -1.75 -5.18 5.56
C GLU A 77 -1.35 -5.74 6.93
N LEU A 78 -0.40 -6.66 6.94
CA LEU A 78 0.08 -7.27 8.18
C LEU A 78 0.69 -6.23 9.11
N ARG A 79 1.55 -5.36 8.59
CA ARG A 79 2.21 -4.36 9.42
C ARG A 79 1.23 -3.32 9.96
N ALA A 80 0.25 -2.92 9.15
CA ALA A 80 -0.80 -2.00 9.61
C ALA A 80 -1.58 -2.63 10.76
N ALA A 81 -1.90 -3.91 10.69
CA ALA A 81 -2.58 -4.62 11.75
C ALA A 81 -1.74 -4.68 13.04
N VAL A 82 -0.43 -4.90 12.90
CA VAL A 82 0.49 -4.91 14.03
C VAL A 82 0.54 -3.54 14.72
N GLU A 83 0.65 -2.47 13.93
CA GLU A 83 0.71 -1.11 14.48
C GLU A 83 -0.62 -0.70 15.13
N LEU A 84 -1.75 -1.12 14.56
CA LEU A 84 -3.07 -0.91 15.17
C LEU A 84 -3.17 -1.61 16.51
N ALA A 85 -2.70 -2.86 16.58
CA ALA A 85 -2.71 -3.61 17.85
C ALA A 85 -1.90 -2.92 18.93
N LYS A 86 -0.79 -2.28 18.58
CA LYS A 86 0.02 -1.51 19.52
C LYS A 86 -0.75 -0.32 20.12
N LEU A 87 -1.59 0.31 19.29
CA LEU A 87 -2.35 1.49 19.73
C LEU A 87 -3.51 1.14 20.66
N THR A 88 -3.95 -0.11 20.65
CA THR A 88 -5.10 -0.55 21.47
C THR A 88 -4.70 -1.24 22.78
N ARG A 89 -3.43 -1.22 23.10
CA ARG A 89 -2.91 -1.78 24.37
C ARG A 89 -3.33 -0.95 25.58
#